data_8bd216bac0fe477efe311f5c63259e97
#
_entry.id   8bd216bac0fe477efe311f5c63259e97
#
_cell.length_a   1.000
_cell.length_b   1.000
_cell.length_c   1.000
_cell.angle_alpha   90.00
_cell.angle_beta   90.00
_cell.angle_gamma   90.00
#
_symmetry.space_group_name_H-M   'P 1'
#
loop_
_entity.id
_entity.type
_entity.pdbx_description
1 polymer ?
#
loop_
_entity_poly.entity_id
_entity_poly.type
_entity_poly.pdbx_seq_one_letter_code
_entity_poly.pdbx_strand_id
1 'polypeptide(L)'
;MTAFDPDPNLRWLFCMTHPDDEISICAWIKRLTSIGAEVHLNWTHSHSVREQEGRIVAAILGVPESNLSFMAATDGSVCDELSNLEPRFQELMQRVKPDRVVCGAFEQGHLDHDSTNWLVNQTFEGPVFEVPLYHPYTRKLQKMNSFSVPANQESLPLTPEEWKLKVQVAKSYKSQNIWSVLWWYEVWQTIRFQPIELRKRELMRLQTHRDFAEPNLPANLKAEVKASAPWQRWLAAVERANMSR
;
A
#
# COMPACT_ATOMS: atom_id res chain seq x y z
N MET A 1 -14.80 13.01 6.82
CA MET A 1 -13.34 12.87 7.06
C MET A 1 -12.68 12.86 5.69
N THR A 2 -11.71 13.75 5.46
CA THR A 2 -10.95 13.80 4.21
C THR A 2 -9.74 12.88 4.29
N ALA A 3 -9.38 12.22 3.17
CA ALA A 3 -8.24 11.33 3.13
C ALA A 3 -6.92 12.12 3.24
N PHE A 4 -6.82 13.27 2.60
CA PHE A 4 -5.64 14.14 2.63
C PHE A 4 -5.86 15.31 3.61
N ASP A 5 -5.93 14.99 4.91
CA ASP A 5 -6.12 15.97 5.99
C ASP A 5 -4.76 16.39 6.58
N PRO A 6 -4.30 17.64 6.42
CA PRO A 6 -2.97 18.09 6.83
C PRO A 6 -2.92 18.51 8.30
N ASP A 7 -3.67 17.86 9.20
CA ASP A 7 -3.62 18.15 10.62
C ASP A 7 -2.30 17.62 11.25
N PRO A 8 -1.42 18.48 11.77
CA PRO A 8 -0.15 18.07 12.37
C PRO A 8 -0.34 17.32 13.71
N ASN A 9 -1.52 17.35 14.32
CA ASN A 9 -1.80 16.64 15.58
C ASN A 9 -2.17 15.17 15.35
N LEU A 10 -2.42 14.76 14.10
CA LEU A 10 -2.75 13.38 13.78
C LEU A 10 -1.48 12.53 13.65
N ARG A 11 -1.55 11.34 14.24
CA ARG A 11 -0.52 10.30 14.09
C ARG A 11 -0.92 9.35 12.98
N TRP A 12 -0.05 9.23 12.00
CA TRP A 12 -0.26 8.42 10.81
C TRP A 12 0.64 7.18 10.83
N LEU A 13 0.05 6.02 10.53
CA LEU A 13 0.78 4.78 10.28
C LEU A 13 0.55 4.31 8.85
N PHE A 14 1.61 4.21 8.06
CA PHE A 14 1.58 3.65 6.72
C PHE A 14 2.05 2.20 6.78
N CYS A 15 1.13 1.26 6.55
CA CYS A 15 1.39 -0.17 6.49
C CYS A 15 1.55 -0.58 5.02
N MET A 16 2.77 -0.46 4.51
CA MET A 16 3.14 -0.90 3.17
C MET A 16 3.48 -2.38 3.18
N THR A 17 3.25 -3.07 2.08
CA THR A 17 3.56 -4.49 2.00
C THR A 17 5.02 -4.71 1.69
N HIS A 18 5.51 -4.07 0.63
CA HIS A 18 6.91 -4.16 0.22
C HIS A 18 7.60 -2.80 0.36
N PRO A 19 8.91 -2.77 0.68
CA PRO A 19 9.70 -1.56 0.50
C PRO A 19 9.74 -1.22 -0.99
N ASP A 20 9.05 -0.18 -1.36
CA ASP A 20 8.76 0.48 -2.66
C ASP A 20 7.28 0.87 -2.84
N ASP A 21 6.35 0.26 -2.10
CA ASP A 21 4.91 0.57 -2.21
C ASP A 21 4.60 2.03 -1.81
N GLU A 22 5.38 2.61 -0.89
CA GLU A 22 5.18 4.00 -0.45
C GLU A 22 5.39 5.03 -1.57
N ILE A 23 5.95 4.63 -2.71
CA ILE A 23 6.02 5.49 -3.92
C ILE A 23 4.62 5.95 -4.34
N SER A 24 3.60 5.12 -4.12
CA SER A 24 2.21 5.45 -4.44
C SER A 24 1.71 6.69 -3.71
N ILE A 25 2.27 7.00 -2.52
CA ILE A 25 1.80 8.02 -1.57
C ILE A 25 2.94 8.87 -0.95
N CYS A 26 4.11 8.85 -1.53
CA CYS A 26 5.31 9.46 -0.94
C CYS A 26 5.23 11.00 -0.84
N ALA A 27 4.51 11.67 -1.73
CA ALA A 27 4.32 13.12 -1.65
C ALA A 27 3.46 13.48 -0.44
N TRP A 28 2.41 12.71 -0.16
CA TRP A 28 1.60 12.91 1.03
C TRP A 28 2.40 12.67 2.31
N ILE A 29 3.16 11.57 2.39
CA ILE A 29 4.06 11.32 3.53
C ILE A 29 4.98 12.52 3.75
N LYS A 30 5.59 13.05 2.67
CA LYS A 30 6.47 14.22 2.75
C LYS A 30 5.75 15.48 3.23
N ARG A 31 4.51 15.71 2.79
CA ARG A 31 3.71 16.86 3.27
C ARG A 31 3.46 16.74 4.77
N LEU A 32 3.06 15.57 5.25
CA LEU A 32 2.81 15.32 6.67
C LEU A 32 4.06 15.57 7.53
N THR A 33 5.20 15.00 7.17
CA THR A 33 6.45 15.22 7.92
C THR A 33 6.90 16.68 7.87
N SER A 34 6.63 17.39 6.77
CA SER A 34 7.01 18.81 6.60
C SER A 34 6.18 19.76 7.49
N ILE A 35 4.97 19.38 7.86
CA ILE A 35 4.13 20.14 8.80
C ILE A 35 4.30 19.69 10.26
N GLY A 36 5.16 18.70 10.52
CA GLY A 36 5.45 18.19 11.86
C GLY A 36 4.49 17.12 12.36
N ALA A 37 3.65 16.53 11.50
CA ALA A 37 2.82 15.40 11.87
C ALA A 37 3.69 14.16 12.21
N GLU A 38 3.24 13.36 13.18
CA GLU A 38 3.92 12.11 13.54
C GLU A 38 3.58 11.03 12.53
N VAL A 39 4.60 10.59 11.77
CA VAL A 39 4.47 9.57 10.72
C VAL A 39 5.29 8.35 11.08
N HIS A 40 4.67 7.18 10.97
CA HIS A 40 5.29 5.87 11.10
C HIS A 40 5.17 5.09 9.79
N LEU A 41 6.22 4.33 9.43
CA LEU A 41 6.22 3.42 8.30
C LEU A 41 6.43 1.97 8.78
N ASN A 42 5.61 1.08 8.27
CA ASN A 42 5.75 -0.36 8.46
C ASN A 42 5.80 -1.06 7.10
N TRP A 43 6.70 -2.03 6.96
CA TRP A 43 6.73 -2.93 5.81
C TRP A 43 6.51 -4.36 6.27
N THR A 44 5.49 -5.01 5.68
CA THR A 44 5.11 -6.39 6.04
C THR A 44 6.14 -7.39 5.54
N HIS A 45 6.52 -7.30 4.26
CA HIS A 45 7.69 -8.01 3.72
C HIS A 45 8.92 -7.13 3.84
N SER A 46 10.05 -7.74 4.22
CA SER A 46 11.35 -7.09 4.15
C SER A 46 12.48 -8.12 4.18
N HIS A 47 13.59 -7.76 3.59
CA HIS A 47 14.88 -8.43 3.74
C HIS A 47 16.00 -7.39 3.78
N SER A 48 17.20 -7.76 4.18
CA SER A 48 18.28 -6.84 4.54
C SER A 48 18.58 -5.74 3.50
N VAL A 49 18.57 -6.07 2.20
CA VAL A 49 18.82 -5.07 1.14
C VAL A 49 17.64 -4.10 1.02
N ARG A 50 16.40 -4.63 0.95
CA ARG A 50 15.19 -3.79 0.83
C ARG A 50 14.94 -2.96 2.08
N GLU A 51 15.27 -3.48 3.28
CA GLU A 51 15.22 -2.69 4.52
C GLU A 51 16.16 -1.50 4.46
N GLN A 52 17.40 -1.70 3.98
CA GLN A 52 18.34 -0.60 3.82
C GLN A 52 17.83 0.47 2.84
N GLU A 53 17.26 0.05 1.72
CA GLU A 53 16.64 0.96 0.75
C GLU A 53 15.44 1.69 1.36
N GLY A 54 14.56 0.99 2.10
CA GLY A 54 13.44 1.57 2.82
C GLY A 54 13.86 2.62 3.87
N ARG A 55 14.96 2.38 4.61
CA ARG A 55 15.53 3.36 5.56
C ARG A 55 16.02 4.61 4.86
N ILE A 56 16.68 4.46 3.69
CA ILE A 56 17.12 5.60 2.87
C ILE A 56 15.90 6.40 2.42
N VAL A 57 14.85 5.74 1.96
CA VAL A 57 13.63 6.42 1.50
C VAL A 57 12.91 7.10 2.67
N ALA A 58 12.78 6.44 3.82
CA ALA A 58 12.21 7.05 5.01
C ALA A 58 12.93 8.35 5.41
N ALA A 59 14.27 8.36 5.35
CA ALA A 59 15.08 9.56 5.61
C ALA A 59 14.80 10.68 4.58
N ILE A 60 14.66 10.35 3.29
CA ILE A 60 14.28 11.31 2.23
C ILE A 60 12.90 11.92 2.53
N LEU A 61 11.96 11.08 2.97
CA LEU A 61 10.61 11.50 3.31
C LEU A 61 10.52 12.26 4.64
N GLY A 62 11.58 12.22 5.46
CA GLY A 62 11.63 12.90 6.76
C GLY A 62 11.02 12.10 7.90
N VAL A 63 10.88 10.78 7.73
CA VAL A 63 10.43 9.87 8.79
C VAL A 63 11.65 9.39 9.59
N PRO A 64 11.67 9.58 10.93
CA PRO A 64 12.81 9.19 11.75
C PRO A 64 12.93 7.66 11.87
N GLU A 65 14.16 7.16 12.03
CA GLU A 65 14.47 5.74 12.17
C GLU A 65 13.66 5.04 13.29
N SER A 66 13.41 5.75 14.40
CA SER A 66 12.61 5.25 15.52
C SER A 66 11.16 4.91 15.15
N ASN A 67 10.67 5.46 14.05
CA ASN A 67 9.30 5.31 13.58
C ASN A 67 9.16 4.26 12.46
N LEU A 68 10.23 3.49 12.21
CA LEU A 68 10.23 2.44 11.20
C LEU A 68 9.99 1.06 11.83
N SER A 69 9.28 0.21 11.12
CA SER A 69 9.02 -1.18 11.48
C SER A 69 9.14 -2.09 10.27
N PHE A 70 9.75 -3.26 10.47
CA PHE A 70 9.93 -4.28 9.45
C PHE A 70 9.44 -5.62 9.98
N MET A 71 8.46 -6.24 9.31
CA MET A 71 7.85 -7.49 9.77
C MET A 71 8.54 -8.74 9.23
N ALA A 72 9.43 -8.60 8.24
CA ALA A 72 10.24 -9.68 7.66
C ALA A 72 9.42 -10.90 7.19
N ALA A 73 8.17 -10.70 6.77
CA ALA A 73 7.38 -11.75 6.13
C ALA A 73 7.98 -12.15 4.78
N THR A 74 7.71 -13.37 4.34
CA THR A 74 8.25 -13.90 3.08
C THR A 74 7.54 -13.32 1.87
N ASP A 75 8.28 -12.80 0.89
CA ASP A 75 7.76 -12.28 -0.38
C ASP A 75 6.96 -13.35 -1.14
N GLY A 76 5.78 -12.98 -1.63
CA GLY A 76 4.86 -13.90 -2.31
C GLY A 76 4.12 -14.88 -1.39
N SER A 77 4.35 -14.81 -0.08
CA SER A 77 3.82 -15.77 0.89
C SER A 77 3.23 -15.12 2.16
N VAL A 78 3.03 -13.81 2.19
CA VAL A 78 2.46 -13.10 3.35
C VAL A 78 1.12 -13.70 3.76
N CYS A 79 0.30 -14.13 2.80
CA CYS A 79 -1.01 -14.77 3.09
C CYS A 79 -0.89 -16.11 3.85
N ASP A 80 0.24 -16.80 3.79
CA ASP A 80 0.45 -18.05 4.55
C ASP A 80 0.95 -17.78 5.98
N GLU A 81 1.32 -16.54 6.28
CA GLU A 81 1.88 -16.13 7.57
C GLU A 81 0.89 -15.30 8.42
N LEU A 82 -0.38 -15.17 8.01
CA LEU A 82 -1.37 -14.29 8.66
C LEU A 82 -1.47 -14.52 10.18
N SER A 83 -1.56 -15.77 10.63
CA SER A 83 -1.66 -16.10 12.07
C SER A 83 -0.42 -15.68 12.87
N ASN A 84 0.76 -15.68 12.25
CA ASN A 84 2.01 -15.25 12.89
C ASN A 84 2.19 -13.73 12.86
N LEU A 85 1.67 -13.09 11.84
CA LEU A 85 1.80 -11.64 11.64
C LEU A 85 0.75 -10.85 12.44
N GLU A 86 -0.44 -11.40 12.64
CA GLU A 86 -1.52 -10.69 13.34
C GLU A 86 -1.13 -10.21 14.74
N PRO A 87 -0.53 -11.02 15.63
CA PRO A 87 -0.06 -10.54 16.94
C PRO A 87 0.96 -9.40 16.83
N ARG A 88 1.84 -9.45 15.83
CA ARG A 88 2.85 -8.43 15.59
C ARG A 88 2.23 -7.12 15.10
N PHE A 89 1.16 -7.18 14.29
CA PHE A 89 0.37 -6.01 13.91
C PHE A 89 -0.40 -5.44 15.11
N GLN A 90 -0.93 -6.29 16.01
CA GLN A 90 -1.54 -5.85 17.27
C GLN A 90 -0.53 -5.08 18.13
N GLU A 91 0.68 -5.60 18.31
CA GLU A 91 1.76 -4.91 19.02
C GLU A 91 2.13 -3.59 18.37
N LEU A 92 2.20 -3.54 17.03
CA LEU A 92 2.46 -2.32 16.27
C LEU A 92 1.37 -1.28 16.54
N MET A 93 0.09 -1.64 16.45
CA MET A 93 -1.04 -0.74 16.71
C MET A 93 -1.04 -0.23 18.16
N GLN A 94 -0.75 -1.11 19.14
CA GLN A 94 -0.66 -0.73 20.56
C GLN A 94 0.51 0.23 20.84
N ARG A 95 1.65 0.02 20.18
CA ARG A 95 2.85 0.86 20.33
C ARG A 95 2.66 2.22 19.69
N VAL A 96 2.19 2.24 18.44
CA VAL A 96 2.05 3.48 17.65
C VAL A 96 0.82 4.25 18.06
N LYS A 97 -0.30 3.59 18.35
CA LYS A 97 -1.62 4.21 18.65
C LYS A 97 -2.01 5.23 17.56
N PRO A 98 -2.07 4.81 16.29
CA PRO A 98 -2.33 5.73 15.18
C PRO A 98 -3.76 6.27 15.23
N ASP A 99 -3.93 7.53 14.80
CA ASP A 99 -5.26 8.11 14.54
C ASP A 99 -5.77 7.68 13.18
N ARG A 100 -4.85 7.40 12.24
CA ARG A 100 -5.13 6.98 10.85
C ARG A 100 -4.12 5.95 10.38
N VAL A 101 -4.62 4.93 9.69
CA VAL A 101 -3.78 3.92 9.05
C VAL A 101 -3.99 3.97 7.55
N VAL A 102 -2.89 3.88 6.79
CA VAL A 102 -2.88 3.81 5.33
C VAL A 102 -2.25 2.49 4.90
N CYS A 103 -2.88 1.77 3.97
CA CYS A 103 -2.33 0.54 3.40
C CYS A 103 -2.69 0.41 1.91
N GLY A 104 -2.13 -0.59 1.23
CA GLY A 104 -2.53 -0.94 -0.13
C GLY A 104 -4.00 -1.35 -0.19
N ALA A 105 -4.68 -1.03 -1.29
CA ALA A 105 -6.09 -1.35 -1.46
C ALA A 105 -6.32 -2.87 -1.58
N PHE A 106 -7.41 -3.34 -0.97
CA PHE A 106 -7.90 -4.70 -1.16
C PHE A 106 -8.59 -4.82 -2.51
N GLU A 107 -7.81 -5.12 -3.54
CA GLU A 107 -8.26 -5.10 -4.94
C GLU A 107 -7.81 -6.34 -5.73
N GLN A 108 -7.35 -7.38 -5.06
CA GLN A 108 -6.90 -8.63 -5.67
C GLN A 108 -5.81 -8.40 -6.75
N GLY A 109 -4.97 -7.40 -6.52
CA GLY A 109 -3.80 -7.10 -7.35
C GLY A 109 -2.61 -8.02 -7.03
N HIS A 110 -2.37 -8.22 -5.74
CA HIS A 110 -1.33 -9.09 -5.21
C HIS A 110 -1.76 -9.65 -3.84
N LEU A 111 -1.57 -10.96 -3.62
CA LEU A 111 -1.98 -11.60 -2.35
C LEU A 111 -1.32 -10.97 -1.12
N ASP A 112 -0.08 -10.55 -1.22
CA ASP A 112 0.63 -9.95 -0.11
C ASP A 112 0.04 -8.57 0.25
N HIS A 113 -0.41 -7.78 -0.74
CA HIS A 113 -1.10 -6.52 -0.49
C HIS A 113 -2.46 -6.74 0.17
N ASP A 114 -3.23 -7.71 -0.33
CA ASP A 114 -4.51 -8.10 0.27
C ASP A 114 -4.32 -8.58 1.72
N SER A 115 -3.22 -9.31 1.99
CA SER A 115 -2.85 -9.79 3.32
C SER A 115 -2.51 -8.66 4.28
N THR A 116 -1.72 -7.68 3.84
CA THR A 116 -1.40 -6.50 4.66
C THR A 116 -2.66 -5.69 4.97
N ASN A 117 -3.55 -5.50 3.98
CA ASN A 117 -4.82 -4.82 4.17
C ASN A 117 -5.70 -5.57 5.20
N TRP A 118 -5.79 -6.89 5.09
CA TRP A 118 -6.53 -7.71 6.04
C TRP A 118 -5.97 -7.59 7.45
N LEU A 119 -4.65 -7.72 7.65
CA LEU A 119 -3.97 -7.60 8.94
C LEU A 119 -4.26 -6.25 9.61
N VAL A 120 -4.21 -5.16 8.84
CA VAL A 120 -4.58 -3.82 9.32
C VAL A 120 -6.01 -3.81 9.82
N ASN A 121 -6.97 -4.34 9.05
CA ASN A 121 -8.39 -4.33 9.41
C ASN A 121 -8.75 -5.28 10.56
N GLN A 122 -7.92 -6.30 10.84
CA GLN A 122 -8.11 -7.18 12.00
C GLN A 122 -7.56 -6.58 13.31
N THR A 123 -6.65 -5.62 13.20
CA THR A 123 -5.89 -5.14 14.36
C THR A 123 -6.12 -3.64 14.67
N PHE A 124 -6.85 -2.94 13.81
CA PHE A 124 -7.15 -1.52 13.96
C PHE A 124 -8.63 -1.22 13.69
N GLU A 125 -9.31 -0.64 14.67
CA GLU A 125 -10.74 -0.28 14.60
C GLU A 125 -10.99 1.14 14.05
N GLY A 126 -9.95 1.96 13.96
CA GLY A 126 -10.05 3.34 13.50
C GLY A 126 -10.15 3.48 11.97
N PRO A 127 -10.00 4.70 11.45
CA PRO A 127 -10.06 4.99 10.03
C PRO A 127 -8.89 4.36 9.25
N VAL A 128 -9.20 3.42 8.37
CA VAL A 128 -8.25 2.83 7.43
C VAL A 128 -8.43 3.49 6.08
N PHE A 129 -7.33 3.97 5.49
CA PHE A 129 -7.30 4.51 4.15
C PHE A 129 -6.54 3.57 3.22
N GLU A 130 -6.99 3.50 1.98
CA GLU A 130 -6.40 2.70 0.92
C GLU A 130 -5.71 3.56 -0.12
N VAL A 131 -4.57 3.08 -0.61
CA VAL A 131 -3.89 3.61 -1.80
C VAL A 131 -3.91 2.58 -2.92
N PRO A 132 -4.15 2.97 -4.18
CA PRO A 132 -4.12 2.03 -5.29
C PRO A 132 -2.69 1.72 -5.65
N LEU A 133 -2.36 0.45 -5.77
CA LEU A 133 -1.04 0.00 -6.24
C LEU A 133 -1.15 -0.52 -7.68
N TYR A 134 -1.44 -1.79 -7.86
CA TYR A 134 -1.69 -2.40 -9.16
C TYR A 134 -2.66 -3.57 -9.03
N HIS A 135 -3.38 -3.88 -10.10
CA HIS A 135 -4.40 -4.91 -10.10
C HIS A 135 -4.75 -5.41 -11.51
N PRO A 136 -5.59 -6.44 -11.65
CA PRO A 136 -5.81 -7.60 -10.78
C PRO A 136 -4.97 -8.80 -11.22
N TYR A 137 -4.85 -9.88 -10.44
CA TYR A 137 -4.04 -11.07 -10.73
C TYR A 137 -4.32 -11.72 -12.10
N THR A 138 -5.55 -11.60 -12.60
CA THR A 138 -6.00 -12.24 -13.82
C THR A 138 -5.66 -11.45 -15.08
N ARG A 139 -5.12 -10.23 -14.94
CA ARG A 139 -4.80 -9.34 -16.08
C ARG A 139 -3.30 -9.32 -16.35
N LYS A 140 -2.92 -9.54 -17.62
CA LYS A 140 -1.52 -9.42 -18.06
C LYS A 140 -1.04 -7.97 -18.06
N LEU A 141 -1.94 -7.00 -18.32
CA LEU A 141 -1.64 -5.56 -18.30
C LEU A 141 -2.31 -4.94 -17.09
N GLN A 142 -1.51 -4.64 -16.09
CA GLN A 142 -1.95 -4.00 -14.86
C GLN A 142 -2.11 -2.49 -15.05
N LYS A 143 -2.99 -1.90 -14.27
CA LYS A 143 -3.11 -0.45 -14.11
C LYS A 143 -2.45 -0.04 -12.80
N MET A 144 -1.68 1.04 -12.84
CA MET A 144 -1.09 1.66 -11.66
C MET A 144 -1.81 2.96 -11.32
N ASN A 145 -1.77 3.37 -10.06
CA ASN A 145 -2.35 4.61 -9.56
C ASN A 145 -3.82 4.81 -9.99
N SER A 146 -4.61 3.75 -9.83
CA SER A 146 -6.02 3.75 -10.23
C SER A 146 -6.75 2.67 -9.44
N PHE A 147 -7.82 3.02 -8.75
CA PHE A 147 -8.68 2.02 -8.10
C PHE A 147 -9.50 1.22 -9.12
N SER A 148 -9.68 -0.08 -8.87
CA SER A 148 -10.57 -0.93 -9.68
C SER A 148 -12.02 -0.47 -9.62
N VAL A 149 -12.45 -0.04 -8.42
CA VAL A 149 -13.74 0.59 -8.16
C VAL A 149 -13.45 1.99 -7.65
N PRO A 150 -13.58 3.06 -8.48
CA PRO A 150 -13.13 4.41 -8.13
C PRO A 150 -14.09 5.19 -7.21
N ALA A 151 -14.94 4.48 -6.45
CA ALA A 151 -15.87 5.12 -5.53
C ALA A 151 -15.13 5.79 -4.37
N ASN A 152 -15.55 7.01 -4.02
CA ASN A 152 -15.07 7.79 -2.88
C ASN A 152 -13.54 8.06 -2.86
N GLN A 153 -12.87 7.96 -4.01
CA GLN A 153 -11.46 8.31 -4.09
C GLN A 153 -11.26 9.82 -4.02
N GLU A 154 -10.22 10.21 -3.29
CA GLU A 154 -9.71 11.59 -3.25
C GLU A 154 -8.38 11.66 -4.01
N SER A 155 -8.08 12.83 -4.52
CA SER A 155 -6.90 13.07 -5.36
C SER A 155 -6.07 14.21 -4.78
N LEU A 156 -4.78 13.96 -4.61
CA LEU A 156 -3.78 14.93 -4.24
C LEU A 156 -3.00 15.34 -5.48
N PRO A 157 -3.19 16.54 -6.05
CA PRO A 157 -2.39 17.03 -7.16
C PRO A 157 -0.92 17.17 -6.76
N LEU A 158 0.00 16.73 -7.62
CA LEU A 158 1.43 16.81 -7.39
C LEU A 158 2.03 18.06 -8.02
N THR A 159 2.91 18.72 -7.28
CA THR A 159 3.79 19.77 -7.81
C THR A 159 4.95 19.14 -8.61
N PRO A 160 5.66 19.94 -9.45
CA PRO A 160 6.87 19.47 -10.12
C PRO A 160 7.96 18.97 -9.14
N GLU A 161 8.05 19.58 -7.96
CA GLU A 161 9.02 19.20 -6.91
C GLU A 161 8.63 17.85 -6.29
N GLU A 162 7.36 17.60 -6.07
CA GLU A 162 6.86 16.32 -5.57
C GLU A 162 7.02 15.20 -6.59
N TRP A 163 6.86 15.52 -7.88
CA TRP A 163 7.24 14.56 -8.91
C TRP A 163 8.74 14.23 -8.89
N LYS A 164 9.62 15.22 -8.72
CA LYS A 164 11.06 14.98 -8.56
C LYS A 164 11.35 14.11 -7.33
N LEU A 165 10.65 14.37 -6.21
CA LEU A 165 10.73 13.53 -5.01
C LEU A 165 10.33 12.08 -5.32
N LYS A 166 9.20 11.86 -5.98
CA LYS A 166 8.74 10.53 -6.38
C LYS A 166 9.77 9.79 -7.25
N VAL A 167 10.40 10.48 -8.19
CA VAL A 167 11.50 9.95 -9.01
C VAL A 167 12.72 9.60 -8.15
N GLN A 168 13.06 10.44 -7.17
CA GLN A 168 14.16 10.18 -6.24
C GLN A 168 13.90 8.93 -5.41
N VAL A 169 12.70 8.78 -4.85
CA VAL A 169 12.25 7.61 -4.10
C VAL A 169 12.34 6.35 -4.98
N ALA A 170 11.78 6.39 -6.20
CA ALA A 170 11.85 5.26 -7.13
C ALA A 170 13.27 4.82 -7.47
N LYS A 171 14.20 5.78 -7.62
CA LYS A 171 15.62 5.50 -7.89
C LYS A 171 16.38 4.95 -6.69
N SER A 172 15.86 5.11 -5.48
CA SER A 172 16.47 4.59 -4.26
C SER A 172 16.29 3.07 -4.14
N TYR A 173 15.26 2.50 -4.76
CA TYR A 173 15.01 1.06 -4.82
C TYR A 173 15.76 0.40 -5.99
N LYS A 174 17.07 0.34 -5.86
CA LYS A 174 17.97 -0.19 -6.90
C LYS A 174 17.79 -1.70 -7.09
N SER A 175 17.55 -2.44 -5.99
CA SER A 175 17.39 -3.89 -6.00
C SER A 175 16.17 -4.33 -6.82
N GLN A 176 15.14 -3.49 -6.91
CA GLN A 176 13.89 -3.76 -7.61
C GLN A 176 13.80 -3.06 -8.98
N ASN A 177 14.77 -2.19 -9.29
CA ASN A 177 14.78 -1.41 -10.53
C ASN A 177 13.46 -0.65 -10.80
N ILE A 178 12.82 -0.18 -9.72
CA ILE A 178 11.47 0.41 -9.75
C ILE A 178 11.37 1.59 -10.72
N TRP A 179 12.43 2.43 -10.77
CA TRP A 179 12.43 3.54 -11.72
C TRP A 179 12.23 3.10 -13.17
N SER A 180 12.90 2.02 -13.59
CA SER A 180 12.73 1.49 -14.96
C SER A 180 11.33 0.95 -15.19
N VAL A 181 10.73 0.27 -14.21
CA VAL A 181 9.34 -0.23 -14.29
C VAL A 181 8.36 0.92 -14.48
N LEU A 182 8.47 1.98 -13.66
CA LEU A 182 7.59 3.15 -13.78
C LEU A 182 7.81 3.90 -15.09
N TRP A 183 9.06 4.05 -15.54
CA TRP A 183 9.38 4.70 -16.80
C TRP A 183 8.79 3.94 -18.00
N TRP A 184 8.94 2.61 -18.04
CA TRP A 184 8.34 1.78 -19.09
C TRP A 184 6.81 1.81 -19.07
N TYR A 185 6.21 1.84 -17.89
CA TYR A 185 4.76 2.01 -17.76
C TYR A 185 4.30 3.34 -18.37
N GLU A 186 4.98 4.43 -18.09
CA GLU A 186 4.66 5.76 -18.67
C GLU A 186 4.83 5.79 -20.20
N VAL A 187 5.93 5.21 -20.71
CA VAL A 187 6.15 5.07 -22.16
C VAL A 187 5.02 4.28 -22.79
N TRP A 188 4.63 3.17 -22.18
CA TRP A 188 3.53 2.34 -22.66
C TRP A 188 2.19 3.09 -22.66
N GLN A 189 1.88 3.86 -21.62
CA GLN A 189 0.68 4.69 -21.57
C GLN A 189 0.69 5.76 -22.65
N THR A 190 1.84 6.38 -22.91
CA THR A 190 1.99 7.39 -23.98
C THR A 190 1.73 6.79 -25.35
N ILE A 191 2.29 5.59 -25.66
CA ILE A 191 2.06 4.89 -26.92
C ILE A 191 0.57 4.57 -27.11
N ARG A 192 -0.16 4.29 -26.03
CA ARG A 192 -1.60 4.01 -26.05
C ARG A 192 -2.50 5.26 -26.01
N PHE A 193 -1.93 6.45 -26.06
CA PHE A 193 -2.64 7.73 -25.88
C PHE A 193 -3.46 7.78 -24.58
N GLN A 194 -2.95 7.13 -23.50
CA GLN A 194 -3.58 7.17 -22.18
C GLN A 194 -2.96 8.26 -21.31
N PRO A 195 -3.71 8.84 -20.36
CA PRO A 195 -3.17 9.82 -19.43
C PRO A 195 -2.04 9.26 -18.58
N ILE A 196 -0.96 10.05 -18.40
CA ILE A 196 0.14 9.72 -17.48
C ILE A 196 -0.25 10.23 -16.09
N GLU A 197 -0.98 9.41 -15.34
CA GLU A 197 -1.54 9.79 -14.04
C GLU A 197 -0.50 9.80 -12.90
N LEU A 198 0.58 9.00 -13.01
CA LEU A 198 1.62 8.89 -11.99
C LEU A 198 2.31 10.23 -11.69
N ARG A 199 2.42 11.12 -12.70
CA ARG A 199 3.04 12.44 -12.55
C ARG A 199 2.10 13.50 -12.01
N LYS A 200 0.79 13.24 -12.05
CA LYS A 200 -0.20 14.28 -11.82
C LYS A 200 -0.73 14.28 -10.41
N ARG A 201 -0.86 13.09 -9.82
CA ARG A 201 -1.57 12.96 -8.55
C ARG A 201 -1.22 11.68 -7.80
N GLU A 202 -1.46 11.70 -6.50
CA GLU A 202 -1.63 10.54 -5.66
C GLU A 202 -3.12 10.34 -5.37
N LEU A 203 -3.52 9.11 -5.13
CA LEU A 203 -4.91 8.75 -4.83
C LEU A 203 -4.98 8.06 -3.49
N MET A 204 -6.01 8.38 -2.73
CA MET A 204 -6.34 7.71 -1.48
C MET A 204 -7.86 7.70 -1.29
N ARG A 205 -8.38 6.74 -0.55
CA ARG A 205 -9.79 6.72 -0.14
C ARG A 205 -9.96 6.12 1.24
N LEU A 206 -11.00 6.51 1.96
CA LEU A 206 -11.44 5.80 3.15
C LEU A 206 -11.94 4.40 2.74
N GLN A 207 -11.40 3.38 3.39
CA GLN A 207 -11.84 1.99 3.15
C GLN A 207 -13.24 1.77 3.74
N THR A 208 -14.17 1.35 2.91
CA THR A 208 -15.53 0.99 3.30
C THR A 208 -15.84 -0.50 3.12
N HIS A 209 -15.10 -1.17 2.22
CA HIS A 209 -15.21 -2.60 2.00
C HIS A 209 -14.36 -3.35 3.03
N ARG A 210 -15.01 -4.20 3.84
CA ARG A 210 -14.39 -5.04 4.88
C ARG A 210 -14.83 -6.50 4.79
N ASP A 211 -15.49 -6.89 3.72
CA ASP A 211 -15.82 -8.29 3.44
C ASP A 211 -14.68 -8.93 2.64
N PHE A 212 -13.77 -9.58 3.35
CA PHE A 212 -12.60 -10.24 2.78
C PHE A 212 -12.90 -11.61 2.15
N ALA A 213 -14.15 -12.07 2.21
CA ALA A 213 -14.63 -13.24 1.48
C ALA A 213 -15.17 -12.89 0.09
N GLU A 214 -15.31 -11.59 -0.23
CA GLU A 214 -15.78 -11.08 -1.51
C GLU A 214 -14.73 -10.21 -2.22
N PRO A 215 -14.43 -10.43 -3.52
CA PRO A 215 -13.51 -9.56 -4.25
C PRO A 215 -14.05 -8.14 -4.36
N ASN A 216 -13.21 -7.14 -4.08
CA ASN A 216 -13.54 -5.72 -4.23
C ASN A 216 -13.27 -5.23 -5.67
N LEU A 217 -13.99 -5.77 -6.62
CA LEU A 217 -13.80 -5.57 -8.06
C LEU A 217 -15.13 -5.26 -8.77
N PRO A 218 -15.09 -4.69 -9.99
CA PRO A 218 -16.25 -4.61 -10.85
C PRO A 218 -16.87 -5.99 -11.11
N ALA A 219 -18.18 -6.05 -11.26
CA ALA A 219 -18.95 -7.30 -11.35
C ALA A 219 -18.44 -8.27 -12.44
N ASN A 220 -18.00 -7.72 -13.57
CA ASN A 220 -17.46 -8.49 -14.69
C ASN A 220 -16.12 -9.18 -14.39
N LEU A 221 -15.39 -8.77 -13.35
CA LEU A 221 -14.11 -9.36 -12.95
C LEU A 221 -14.27 -10.30 -11.73
N LYS A 222 -15.31 -10.12 -10.93
CA LYS A 222 -15.54 -10.92 -9.71
C LYS A 222 -15.59 -12.42 -9.99
N ALA A 223 -16.33 -12.84 -11.00
CA ALA A 223 -16.47 -14.26 -11.34
C ALA A 223 -15.12 -14.88 -11.77
N GLU A 224 -14.33 -14.16 -12.57
CA GLU A 224 -13.00 -14.59 -13.02
C GLU A 224 -12.05 -14.75 -11.84
N VAL A 225 -12.01 -13.75 -10.95
CA VAL A 225 -11.15 -13.79 -9.76
C VAL A 225 -11.57 -14.89 -8.81
N LYS A 226 -12.88 -15.07 -8.53
CA LYS A 226 -13.37 -16.14 -7.66
C LYS A 226 -13.00 -17.54 -8.15
N ALA A 227 -12.90 -17.73 -9.45
CA ALA A 227 -12.47 -19.00 -10.06
C ALA A 227 -10.93 -19.19 -10.07
N SER A 228 -10.14 -18.18 -9.70
CA SER A 228 -8.68 -18.22 -9.78
C SER A 228 -8.04 -18.95 -8.60
N ALA A 229 -6.91 -19.61 -8.85
CA ALA A 229 -6.13 -20.27 -7.80
C ALA A 229 -5.63 -19.29 -6.70
N PRO A 230 -5.17 -18.05 -7.01
CA PRO A 230 -4.82 -17.09 -5.99
C PRO A 230 -5.98 -16.76 -5.04
N TRP A 231 -7.20 -16.62 -5.54
CA TRP A 231 -8.36 -16.35 -4.70
C TRP A 231 -8.71 -17.53 -3.78
N GLN A 232 -8.62 -18.76 -4.27
CA GLN A 232 -8.83 -19.94 -3.44
C GLN A 232 -7.76 -20.07 -2.34
N ARG A 233 -6.50 -19.76 -2.66
CA ARG A 233 -5.41 -19.69 -1.67
C ARG A 233 -5.70 -18.62 -0.61
N TRP A 234 -6.19 -17.44 -1.03
CA TRP A 234 -6.59 -16.36 -0.15
C TRP A 234 -7.67 -16.80 0.86
N LEU A 235 -8.76 -17.38 0.37
CA LEU A 235 -9.86 -17.83 1.23
C LEU A 235 -9.38 -18.86 2.26
N ALA A 236 -8.61 -19.85 1.82
CA ALA A 236 -8.04 -20.86 2.71
C ALA A 236 -7.08 -20.25 3.76
N ALA A 237 -6.32 -19.21 3.40
CA ALA A 237 -5.42 -18.53 4.33
C ALA A 237 -6.19 -17.75 5.40
N VAL A 238 -7.22 -16.99 5.00
CA VAL A 238 -8.09 -16.26 5.94
C VAL A 238 -8.85 -17.22 6.86
N GLU A 239 -9.36 -18.32 6.34
CA GLU A 239 -10.03 -19.34 7.15
C GLU A 239 -9.09 -19.92 8.23
N ARG A 240 -7.86 -20.31 7.84
CA ARG A 240 -6.85 -20.80 8.82
C ARG A 240 -6.54 -19.75 9.89
N ALA A 241 -6.38 -18.48 9.50
CA ALA A 241 -6.09 -17.41 10.45
C ALA A 241 -7.25 -17.22 11.44
N ASN A 242 -8.51 -17.28 10.98
CA ASN A 242 -9.68 -17.15 11.84
C ASN A 242 -9.84 -18.34 12.82
N MET A 243 -9.40 -19.55 12.44
CA MET A 243 -9.43 -20.72 13.31
C MET A 243 -8.36 -20.69 14.42
N SER A 244 -7.33 -19.86 14.27
CA SER A 244 -6.21 -19.75 15.21
C SER A 244 -6.47 -18.73 16.33
N ARG A 245 -7.55 -18.02 16.28
CA ARG A 245 -8.00 -17.04 17.31
C ARG A 245 -8.78 -17.70 18.42
#